data_7aa9da751e5232d051377f26d69f05a3
#
_entry.id   7aa9da751e5232d051377f26d69f05a3
#
_cell.length_a   1.000
_cell.length_b   1.000
_cell.length_c   1.000
_cell.angle_alpha   90.00
_cell.angle_beta   90.00
_cell.angle_gamma   90.00
#
_symmetry.space_group_name_H-M   'P 1'
#
loop_
_entity.id
_entity.type
_entity.pdbx_description
1 polymer ?
#
loop_
_entity_poly.entity_id
_entity_poly.type
_entity_poly.pdbx_seq_one_letter_code
_entity_poly.pdbx_strand_id
1 'polypeptide(L)'
;MKFKVFTFVIASALALTGCGGGGEDWASKDPSAKAVSANSFDIQMAWTWLNKEPNTSTPLTVTGSCEGSYVLSNTAMHSFDSSGVTYNYNRSNVNRNYVNCTSQPQGEVSYYTLLNYFAFDQGQYKNNYAYDDAYAYAWQADAVFPTSAKVGDTGVIGVIDVMDIYQSYVKVGVHEWSYVIEEDTASSVVFNLIVKAYDTSQLASAANYQDGTPYKTEQFRYVTGPLGDTIKLRTYDRKDASGFTIHAQ
;
A
#
# COMPACT_ATOMS: atom_id res chain seq x y z
N MET A 1 59.74 28.02 -8.81
CA MET A 1 58.85 27.06 -9.46
C MET A 1 57.73 26.67 -8.49
N LYS A 2 56.52 27.22 -8.71
CA LYS A 2 55.35 26.94 -7.85
C LYS A 2 54.42 26.03 -8.62
N PHE A 3 54.31 24.75 -8.22
CA PHE A 3 53.33 23.81 -8.78
C PHE A 3 51.96 24.07 -8.17
N LYS A 4 50.99 24.44 -9.00
CA LYS A 4 49.56 24.51 -8.62
C LYS A 4 49.00 23.09 -8.83
N VAL A 5 48.58 22.46 -7.73
CA VAL A 5 47.83 21.21 -7.75
C VAL A 5 46.38 21.57 -8.04
N PHE A 6 45.86 21.14 -9.19
CA PHE A 6 44.44 21.20 -9.53
C PHE A 6 43.77 19.94 -8.96
N THR A 7 42.94 20.16 -7.91
CA THR A 7 42.11 19.08 -7.37
C THR A 7 40.85 18.97 -8.24
N PHE A 8 40.78 17.90 -9.04
CA PHE A 8 39.56 17.52 -9.76
C PHE A 8 38.61 16.83 -8.76
N VAL A 9 37.52 17.50 -8.41
CA VAL A 9 36.40 16.88 -7.72
C VAL A 9 35.55 16.17 -8.77
N ILE A 10 35.70 14.85 -8.85
CA ILE A 10 34.80 14.00 -9.62
C ILE A 10 33.56 13.79 -8.76
N ALA A 11 32.49 14.49 -9.06
CA ALA A 11 31.15 14.20 -8.55
C ALA A 11 30.70 12.89 -9.21
N SER A 12 30.87 11.78 -8.51
CA SER A 12 30.30 10.49 -8.90
C SER A 12 28.80 10.56 -8.62
N ALA A 13 28.02 10.84 -9.66
CA ALA A 13 26.59 10.57 -9.64
C ALA A 13 26.42 9.05 -9.61
N LEU A 14 26.18 8.52 -8.41
CA LEU A 14 25.68 7.16 -8.23
C LEU A 14 24.24 7.14 -8.78
N ALA A 15 24.12 6.78 -10.05
CA ALA A 15 22.87 6.29 -10.57
C ALA A 15 22.57 4.98 -9.86
N LEU A 16 21.72 5.04 -8.84
CA LEU A 16 21.05 3.86 -8.30
C LEU A 16 20.13 3.32 -9.41
N THR A 17 20.71 2.51 -10.29
CA THR A 17 19.91 1.63 -11.12
C THR A 17 19.31 0.61 -10.16
N GLY A 18 18.12 0.93 -9.64
CA GLY A 18 17.29 -0.03 -8.98
C GLY A 18 17.10 -1.21 -9.92
N CYS A 19 17.66 -2.34 -9.55
CA CYS A 19 17.45 -3.61 -10.23
C CYS A 19 15.99 -3.99 -9.98
N GLY A 20 15.09 -3.39 -10.75
CA GLY A 20 13.70 -3.78 -10.84
C GLY A 20 13.66 -5.14 -11.48
N GLY A 21 13.47 -6.20 -10.69
CA GLY A 21 13.07 -7.49 -11.24
C GLY A 21 11.87 -7.26 -12.16
N GLY A 22 11.91 -7.83 -13.37
CA GLY A 22 10.96 -7.63 -14.44
C GLY A 22 9.52 -7.87 -14.02
N GLY A 23 8.92 -6.86 -13.42
CA GLY A 23 7.48 -6.72 -13.29
C GLY A 23 7.02 -6.05 -14.57
N GLU A 24 6.09 -6.67 -15.28
CA GLU A 24 5.32 -6.00 -16.31
C GLU A 24 4.87 -4.65 -15.75
N ASP A 25 4.96 -3.63 -16.59
CA ASP A 25 4.64 -2.24 -16.28
C ASP A 25 3.16 -2.13 -15.85
N TRP A 26 2.91 -2.30 -14.56
CA TRP A 26 1.60 -2.17 -13.93
C TRP A 26 1.26 -0.71 -13.66
N ALA A 27 2.14 0.21 -14.05
CA ALA A 27 1.82 1.62 -14.01
C ALA A 27 0.53 1.82 -14.81
N SER A 28 -0.48 2.36 -14.18
CA SER A 28 -1.73 2.71 -14.82
C SER A 28 -1.40 3.65 -15.96
N LYS A 29 -1.49 3.15 -17.18
CA LYS A 29 -1.59 4.02 -18.36
C LYS A 29 -3.01 4.55 -18.40
N ASP A 30 -3.39 5.34 -17.39
CA ASP A 30 -4.60 6.11 -17.47
C ASP A 30 -4.43 7.11 -18.63
N PRO A 31 -5.13 6.92 -19.76
CA PRO A 31 -5.00 7.82 -20.89
C PRO A 31 -5.48 9.25 -20.58
N SER A 32 -6.06 9.47 -19.40
CA SER A 32 -6.45 10.78 -18.90
C SER A 32 -5.35 11.49 -18.10
N ALA A 33 -4.25 10.83 -17.75
CA ALA A 33 -3.11 11.47 -17.09
C ALA A 33 -2.51 12.50 -18.03
N LYS A 34 -2.75 13.79 -17.77
CA LYS A 34 -2.50 14.86 -18.74
C LYS A 34 -1.51 15.91 -18.29
N ALA A 35 -1.17 15.95 -17.01
CA ALA A 35 -0.28 17.00 -16.51
C ALA A 35 0.50 16.53 -15.30
N VAL A 36 1.82 16.74 -15.34
CA VAL A 36 2.67 16.58 -14.16
C VAL A 36 2.39 17.73 -13.21
N SER A 37 1.88 17.44 -12.02
CA SER A 37 1.73 18.45 -11.00
C SER A 37 3.11 18.90 -10.47
N ALA A 38 3.34 20.20 -10.42
CA ALA A 38 4.51 20.79 -9.76
C ALA A 38 4.36 20.89 -8.25
N ASN A 39 3.18 20.57 -7.71
CA ASN A 39 2.89 20.64 -6.28
C ASN A 39 3.52 19.49 -5.51
N SER A 40 3.71 19.68 -4.21
CA SER A 40 3.92 18.59 -3.27
C SER A 40 2.60 18.21 -2.59
N PHE A 41 2.51 16.94 -2.20
CA PHE A 41 1.30 16.31 -1.68
C PHE A 41 1.59 15.68 -0.32
N ASP A 42 0.73 15.96 0.65
CA ASP A 42 0.81 15.35 1.99
C ASP A 42 0.09 14.00 2.01
N ILE A 43 0.81 12.93 1.69
CA ILE A 43 0.26 11.58 1.67
C ILE A 43 -0.04 11.09 3.09
N GLN A 44 0.73 11.52 4.09
CA GLN A 44 0.45 11.18 5.47
C GLN A 44 -0.88 11.77 5.95
N MET A 45 -1.17 13.02 5.59
CA MET A 45 -2.46 13.63 5.90
C MET A 45 -3.60 12.90 5.18
N ALA A 46 -3.41 12.58 3.90
CA ALA A 46 -4.38 11.81 3.11
C ALA A 46 -4.68 10.45 3.75
N TRP A 47 -3.65 9.73 4.17
CA TRP A 47 -3.80 8.44 4.85
C TRP A 47 -4.48 8.59 6.22
N THR A 48 -4.13 9.64 6.95
CA THR A 48 -4.79 10.00 8.22
C THR A 48 -6.28 10.24 8.01
N TRP A 49 -6.64 11.03 6.99
CA TRP A 49 -8.03 11.32 6.64
C TRP A 49 -8.79 10.04 6.26
N LEU A 50 -8.20 9.16 5.43
CA LEU A 50 -8.78 7.89 5.02
C LEU A 50 -9.15 7.00 6.20
N ASN A 51 -8.39 7.07 7.29
CA ASN A 51 -8.63 6.26 8.48
C ASN A 51 -9.55 6.93 9.51
N LYS A 52 -9.71 8.25 9.48
CA LYS A 52 -10.61 8.98 10.37
C LYS A 52 -12.03 9.04 9.86
N GLU A 53 -12.19 9.27 8.57
CA GLU A 53 -13.49 9.56 7.97
C GLU A 53 -14.08 8.32 7.30
N PRO A 54 -15.41 8.12 7.40
CA PRO A 54 -16.05 7.04 6.69
C PRO A 54 -15.95 7.30 5.19
N ASN A 55 -15.53 6.28 4.45
CA ASN A 55 -15.47 6.39 3.00
C ASN A 55 -15.83 5.05 2.36
N THR A 56 -16.34 5.13 1.15
CA THR A 56 -16.64 3.95 0.33
C THR A 56 -16.21 4.26 -1.09
N SER A 57 -15.43 3.36 -1.70
CA SER A 57 -15.15 3.47 -3.13
C SER A 57 -16.45 3.33 -3.91
N THR A 58 -16.55 3.99 -5.05
CA THR A 58 -17.52 3.56 -6.05
C THR A 58 -17.26 2.10 -6.39
N PRO A 59 -18.27 1.30 -6.72
CA PRO A 59 -18.03 -0.05 -7.22
C PRO A 59 -17.13 0.00 -8.46
N LEU A 60 -15.99 -0.66 -8.37
CA LEU A 60 -15.05 -0.80 -9.47
C LEU A 60 -15.43 -2.02 -10.29
N THR A 61 -15.40 -1.90 -11.62
CA THR A 61 -15.65 -3.02 -12.54
C THR A 61 -14.41 -3.90 -12.62
N VAL A 62 -14.57 -5.19 -12.36
CA VAL A 62 -13.48 -6.17 -12.33
C VAL A 62 -13.32 -6.84 -13.67
N THR A 63 -12.07 -6.98 -14.11
CA THR A 63 -11.63 -7.71 -15.31
C THR A 63 -10.37 -8.53 -15.00
N GLY A 64 -9.94 -9.38 -15.95
CA GLY A 64 -8.77 -10.24 -15.78
C GLY A 64 -9.16 -11.70 -15.61
N SER A 65 -8.66 -12.36 -14.59
CA SER A 65 -9.00 -13.78 -14.30
C SER A 65 -10.45 -13.98 -13.85
N CYS A 66 -11.12 -12.92 -13.40
CA CYS A 66 -12.55 -12.88 -13.08
C CYS A 66 -13.19 -11.61 -13.67
N GLU A 67 -14.52 -11.62 -13.73
CA GLU A 67 -15.37 -10.45 -13.95
C GLU A 67 -16.08 -10.08 -12.65
N GLY A 68 -16.74 -8.90 -12.60
CA GLY A 68 -17.59 -8.55 -11.46
C GLY A 68 -17.34 -7.18 -10.88
N SER A 69 -17.34 -7.08 -9.54
CA SER A 69 -17.14 -5.81 -8.86
C SER A 69 -16.27 -5.92 -7.63
N TYR A 70 -15.60 -4.82 -7.31
CA TYR A 70 -14.79 -4.64 -6.11
C TYR A 70 -15.20 -3.35 -5.40
N VAL A 71 -15.43 -3.42 -4.09
CA VAL A 71 -15.75 -2.26 -3.26
C VAL A 71 -14.88 -2.30 -2.00
N LEU A 72 -14.21 -1.19 -1.71
CA LEU A 72 -13.52 -0.95 -0.45
C LEU A 72 -14.26 0.13 0.34
N SER A 73 -14.54 -0.11 1.61
CA SER A 73 -15.13 0.89 2.49
C SER A 73 -14.46 0.88 3.85
N ASN A 74 -14.32 2.06 4.44
CA ASN A 74 -13.88 2.24 5.81
C ASN A 74 -15.03 2.84 6.63
N THR A 75 -15.21 2.33 7.85
CA THR A 75 -16.10 2.99 8.82
C THR A 75 -15.44 4.25 9.38
N ALA A 76 -16.22 5.12 9.99
CA ALA A 76 -15.68 6.21 10.80
C ALA A 76 -14.76 5.66 11.89
N MET A 77 -13.80 6.47 12.29
CA MET A 77 -12.94 6.18 13.43
C MET A 77 -13.75 6.16 14.72
N HIS A 78 -13.49 5.17 15.54
CA HIS A 78 -13.95 5.07 16.93
C HIS A 78 -12.74 5.12 17.86
N SER A 79 -12.97 5.60 19.08
CA SER A 79 -11.92 5.63 20.10
C SER A 79 -12.43 4.96 21.38
N PHE A 80 -11.52 4.34 22.10
CA PHE A 80 -11.78 3.81 23.46
C PHE A 80 -10.56 3.98 24.34
N ASP A 81 -10.77 4.15 25.62
CA ASP A 81 -9.70 4.26 26.60
C ASP A 81 -9.48 2.92 27.29
N SER A 82 -8.22 2.51 27.39
CA SER A 82 -7.80 1.34 28.13
C SER A 82 -6.50 1.64 28.89
N SER A 83 -6.53 1.43 30.22
CA SER A 83 -5.36 1.65 31.08
C SER A 83 -4.71 3.02 30.95
N GLY A 84 -5.50 4.07 30.71
CA GLY A 84 -5.03 5.44 30.55
C GLY A 84 -4.44 5.76 29.17
N VAL A 85 -4.62 4.88 28.20
CA VAL A 85 -4.21 5.08 26.80
C VAL A 85 -5.45 5.10 25.91
N THR A 86 -5.57 6.12 25.07
CA THR A 86 -6.62 6.20 24.05
C THR A 86 -6.19 5.45 22.80
N TYR A 87 -6.95 4.43 22.46
CA TYR A 87 -6.82 3.66 21.22
C TYR A 87 -7.87 4.10 20.21
N ASN A 88 -7.47 4.14 18.95
CA ASN A 88 -8.37 4.40 17.83
C ASN A 88 -8.51 3.14 17.00
N TYR A 89 -9.69 2.94 16.41
CA TYR A 89 -9.91 1.86 15.46
C TYR A 89 -10.94 2.24 14.40
N ASN A 90 -10.83 1.59 13.25
CA ASN A 90 -11.85 1.57 12.22
C ASN A 90 -11.97 0.15 11.64
N ARG A 91 -12.93 -0.05 10.77
CA ARG A 91 -13.08 -1.28 9.98
C ARG A 91 -12.95 -0.97 8.53
N SER A 92 -12.03 -1.67 7.87
CA SER A 92 -11.96 -1.74 6.41
C SER A 92 -12.74 -2.96 5.94
N ASN A 93 -13.74 -2.77 5.11
CA ASN A 93 -14.52 -3.85 4.55
C ASN A 93 -14.22 -3.93 3.06
N VAL A 94 -13.89 -5.12 2.60
CA VAL A 94 -13.70 -5.43 1.19
C VAL A 94 -14.82 -6.35 0.74
N ASN A 95 -15.52 -5.94 -0.31
CA ASN A 95 -16.54 -6.76 -0.97
C ASN A 95 -16.10 -7.04 -2.40
N ARG A 96 -15.96 -8.34 -2.72
CA ARG A 96 -15.55 -8.87 -4.01
C ARG A 96 -16.65 -9.73 -4.57
N ASN A 97 -17.36 -9.23 -5.55
CA ASN A 97 -18.35 -10.03 -6.27
C ASN A 97 -17.72 -10.53 -7.58
N TYR A 98 -16.91 -11.58 -7.47
CA TYR A 98 -16.23 -12.20 -8.61
C TYR A 98 -17.08 -13.29 -9.23
N VAL A 99 -17.24 -13.23 -10.55
CA VAL A 99 -17.97 -14.19 -11.37
C VAL A 99 -17.12 -14.58 -12.58
N ASN A 100 -17.48 -15.66 -13.27
CA ASN A 100 -16.83 -16.11 -14.50
C ASN A 100 -15.30 -16.27 -14.38
N CYS A 101 -14.83 -16.71 -13.22
CA CYS A 101 -13.39 -16.84 -12.97
C CYS A 101 -12.78 -17.99 -13.78
N THR A 102 -11.72 -17.69 -14.54
CA THR A 102 -10.91 -18.69 -15.25
C THR A 102 -9.94 -19.42 -14.33
N SER A 103 -9.58 -18.81 -13.21
CA SER A 103 -8.84 -19.40 -12.10
C SER A 103 -9.33 -18.76 -10.80
N GLN A 104 -9.25 -19.50 -9.71
CA GLN A 104 -9.57 -18.93 -8.39
C GLN A 104 -8.32 -18.95 -7.51
N PRO A 105 -8.00 -17.85 -6.83
CA PRO A 105 -6.96 -17.86 -5.82
C PRO A 105 -7.39 -18.74 -4.65
N GLN A 106 -6.47 -19.50 -4.09
CA GLN A 106 -6.75 -20.25 -2.87
C GLN A 106 -7.06 -19.29 -1.72
N GLY A 107 -8.10 -19.59 -0.96
CA GLY A 107 -8.46 -18.81 0.23
C GLY A 107 -9.12 -17.45 -0.04
N GLU A 108 -9.51 -17.14 -1.28
CA GLU A 108 -10.22 -15.89 -1.55
C GLU A 108 -11.66 -15.96 -1.04
N VAL A 109 -12.01 -14.97 -0.24
CA VAL A 109 -13.37 -14.79 0.27
C VAL A 109 -14.03 -13.60 -0.42
N SER A 110 -15.34 -13.72 -0.68
CA SER A 110 -16.11 -12.65 -1.34
C SER A 110 -16.23 -11.39 -0.49
N TYR A 111 -16.14 -11.55 0.82
CA TYR A 111 -16.22 -10.47 1.78
C TYR A 111 -15.25 -10.71 2.93
N TYR A 112 -14.50 -9.69 3.34
CA TYR A 112 -13.77 -9.73 4.60
C TYR A 112 -13.74 -8.34 5.26
N THR A 113 -13.58 -8.35 6.57
CA THR A 113 -13.42 -7.16 7.38
C THR A 113 -12.03 -7.18 8.02
N LEU A 114 -11.30 -6.10 7.87
CA LEU A 114 -10.07 -5.84 8.60
C LEU A 114 -10.35 -4.81 9.69
N LEU A 115 -10.14 -5.19 10.93
CA LEU A 115 -10.24 -4.29 12.07
C LEU A 115 -8.86 -3.68 12.32
N ASN A 116 -8.73 -2.38 12.09
CA ASN A 116 -7.48 -1.64 12.22
C ASN A 116 -7.46 -0.90 13.56
N TYR A 117 -6.46 -1.15 14.38
CA TYR A 117 -6.12 -0.36 15.57
C TYR A 117 -4.93 0.53 15.25
N PHE A 118 -5.05 1.81 15.58
CA PHE A 118 -3.99 2.76 15.32
C PHE A 118 -3.98 3.88 16.37
N ALA A 119 -2.88 4.59 16.45
CA ALA A 119 -2.72 5.78 17.26
C ALA A 119 -2.35 6.96 16.38
N PHE A 120 -2.55 8.16 16.90
CA PHE A 120 -1.97 9.38 16.34
C PHE A 120 -0.95 9.91 17.32
N ASP A 121 0.24 10.21 16.81
CA ASP A 121 1.26 10.94 17.55
C ASP A 121 1.43 12.31 16.89
N GLN A 122 1.22 13.39 17.66
CA GLN A 122 1.25 14.76 17.14
C GLN A 122 0.40 14.96 15.87
N GLY A 123 -0.73 14.27 15.76
CA GLY A 123 -1.62 14.30 14.61
C GLY A 123 -1.23 13.39 13.46
N GLN A 124 -0.09 12.73 13.53
CA GLN A 124 0.38 11.79 12.51
C GLN A 124 -0.09 10.37 12.78
N TYR A 125 -0.49 9.68 11.73
CA TYR A 125 -0.91 8.28 11.80
C TYR A 125 0.26 7.37 12.20
N LYS A 126 0.00 6.57 13.20
CA LYS A 126 0.87 5.46 13.64
C LYS A 126 0.04 4.19 13.59
N ASN A 127 0.45 3.22 12.82
CA ASN A 127 -0.25 1.95 12.80
C ASN A 127 0.38 1.00 13.79
N ASN A 128 -0.44 0.43 14.66
CA ASN A 128 0.03 -0.51 15.67
C ASN A 128 -0.31 -1.95 15.31
N TYR A 129 -1.56 -2.19 14.88
CA TYR A 129 -2.06 -3.55 14.79
C TYR A 129 -3.36 -3.62 13.98
N ALA A 130 -3.53 -4.68 13.20
CA ALA A 130 -4.80 -4.99 12.56
C ALA A 130 -5.08 -6.49 12.64
N TYR A 131 -6.31 -6.91 12.51
CA TYR A 131 -6.66 -8.32 12.36
C TYR A 131 -7.95 -8.52 11.57
N ASP A 132 -8.03 -9.65 10.91
CA ASP A 132 -9.22 -10.22 10.33
C ASP A 132 -9.63 -11.51 11.09
N ASP A 133 -10.50 -12.32 10.52
CA ASP A 133 -10.97 -13.55 11.16
C ASP A 133 -9.90 -14.64 11.31
N ALA A 134 -8.79 -14.55 10.58
CA ALA A 134 -7.77 -15.61 10.53
C ALA A 134 -6.36 -15.11 10.93
N TYR A 135 -6.07 -13.84 10.65
CA TYR A 135 -4.72 -13.31 10.76
C TYR A 135 -4.67 -12.01 11.56
N ALA A 136 -3.56 -11.86 12.26
CA ALA A 136 -3.16 -10.62 12.88
C ALA A 136 -1.99 -10.00 12.11
N TYR A 137 -1.99 -8.68 11.99
CA TYR A 137 -1.03 -7.89 11.23
C TYR A 137 -0.36 -6.89 12.14
N ALA A 138 0.93 -7.04 12.38
CA ALA A 138 1.70 -6.16 13.25
C ALA A 138 2.82 -5.47 12.48
N TRP A 139 2.88 -4.15 12.54
CA TRP A 139 3.99 -3.40 11.97
C TRP A 139 5.27 -3.67 12.75
N GLN A 140 6.36 -3.93 12.03
CA GLN A 140 7.69 -4.11 12.64
C GLN A 140 8.26 -2.79 13.20
N ALA A 141 7.85 -1.66 12.61
CA ALA A 141 8.15 -0.31 13.05
C ALA A 141 6.99 0.61 12.63
N ASP A 142 6.99 1.86 13.09
CA ASP A 142 6.02 2.86 12.65
C ASP A 142 5.99 3.01 11.12
N ALA A 143 4.78 3.08 10.56
CA ALA A 143 4.60 3.34 9.13
C ALA A 143 5.08 4.75 8.77
N VAL A 144 5.84 4.87 7.68
CA VAL A 144 6.41 6.14 7.22
C VAL A 144 5.75 6.57 5.92
N PHE A 145 4.72 7.41 6.03
CA PHE A 145 4.10 8.05 4.87
C PHE A 145 4.76 9.41 4.58
N PRO A 146 5.01 9.77 3.31
CA PRO A 146 5.64 11.06 3.01
C PRO A 146 4.68 12.23 3.28
N THR A 147 5.21 13.30 3.87
CA THR A 147 4.49 14.56 4.14
C THR A 147 4.64 15.58 3.02
N SER A 148 5.51 15.33 2.05
CA SER A 148 5.78 16.23 0.93
C SER A 148 6.28 15.42 -0.27
N ALA A 149 5.36 14.67 -0.90
CA ALA A 149 5.66 13.84 -2.06
C ALA A 149 5.41 14.58 -3.37
N LYS A 150 6.15 14.22 -4.41
CA LYS A 150 6.00 14.72 -5.79
C LYS A 150 5.80 13.57 -6.75
N VAL A 151 5.28 13.86 -7.92
CA VAL A 151 5.20 12.89 -9.03
C VAL A 151 6.58 12.29 -9.31
N GLY A 152 6.63 10.97 -9.38
CA GLY A 152 7.86 10.18 -9.55
C GLY A 152 8.52 9.75 -8.24
N ASP A 153 8.11 10.29 -7.09
CA ASP A 153 8.65 9.84 -5.80
C ASP A 153 8.19 8.40 -5.50
N THR A 154 9.10 7.64 -4.92
CA THR A 154 8.89 6.26 -4.48
C THR A 154 9.48 6.05 -3.10
N GLY A 155 8.97 5.07 -2.35
CA GLY A 155 9.56 4.73 -1.06
C GLY A 155 8.91 3.51 -0.41
N VAL A 156 9.54 3.05 0.66
CA VAL A 156 8.99 2.01 1.54
C VAL A 156 8.24 2.68 2.69
N ILE A 157 7.00 2.26 2.91
CA ILE A 157 6.18 2.72 4.04
C ILE A 157 6.52 1.90 5.28
N GLY A 158 6.72 0.60 5.12
CA GLY A 158 7.10 -0.29 6.20
C GLY A 158 6.81 -1.76 5.91
N VAL A 159 7.03 -2.56 6.93
CA VAL A 159 6.89 -4.02 6.89
C VAL A 159 5.96 -4.48 7.99
N ILE A 160 5.08 -5.41 7.65
CA ILE A 160 4.06 -5.97 8.52
C ILE A 160 4.31 -7.47 8.67
N ASP A 161 4.37 -7.95 9.90
CA ASP A 161 4.32 -9.37 10.20
C ASP A 161 2.88 -9.87 10.14
N VAL A 162 2.67 -10.99 9.45
CA VAL A 162 1.40 -11.69 9.38
C VAL A 162 1.45 -12.91 10.27
N MET A 163 0.54 -13.00 11.23
CA MET A 163 0.50 -14.04 12.26
C MET A 163 -0.83 -14.78 12.20
N ASP A 164 -0.78 -16.12 12.23
CA ASP A 164 -1.97 -16.96 12.32
C ASP A 164 -2.51 -16.94 13.75
N ILE A 165 -3.75 -16.43 13.94
CA ILE A 165 -4.37 -16.33 15.26
C ILE A 165 -4.80 -17.70 15.82
N TYR A 166 -5.07 -18.67 14.96
CA TYR A 166 -5.44 -20.02 15.37
C TYR A 166 -4.23 -20.89 15.79
N GLN A 167 -3.03 -20.48 15.35
CA GLN A 167 -1.78 -21.14 15.72
C GLN A 167 -0.99 -20.34 16.77
N SER A 168 -1.68 -19.75 17.73
CA SER A 168 -1.04 -18.99 18.82
C SER A 168 -0.14 -17.85 18.33
N TYR A 169 -0.57 -17.14 17.30
CA TYR A 169 0.16 -16.02 16.69
C TYR A 169 1.52 -16.40 16.10
N VAL A 170 1.63 -17.59 15.53
CA VAL A 170 2.82 -17.97 14.77
C VAL A 170 2.92 -17.10 13.52
N LYS A 171 4.09 -16.52 13.28
CA LYS A 171 4.36 -15.75 12.07
C LYS A 171 4.33 -16.65 10.84
N VAL A 172 3.44 -16.34 9.90
CA VAL A 172 3.21 -17.09 8.67
C VAL A 172 3.56 -16.32 7.40
N GLY A 173 3.77 -15.03 7.51
CA GLY A 173 4.09 -14.21 6.35
C GLY A 173 4.62 -12.82 6.71
N VAL A 174 4.94 -12.09 5.67
CA VAL A 174 5.34 -10.68 5.71
C VAL A 174 4.66 -9.92 4.58
N HIS A 175 4.17 -8.72 4.87
CA HIS A 175 3.74 -7.75 3.86
C HIS A 175 4.71 -6.57 3.82
N GLU A 176 5.31 -6.31 2.67
CA GLU A 176 6.05 -5.07 2.40
C GLU A 176 5.08 -4.07 1.78
N TRP A 177 5.01 -2.88 2.38
CA TRP A 177 4.25 -1.75 1.87
C TRP A 177 5.19 -0.70 1.30
N SER A 178 4.99 -0.35 0.05
CA SER A 178 5.74 0.67 -0.67
C SER A 178 4.80 1.54 -1.48
N TYR A 179 5.31 2.64 -2.05
CA TYR A 179 4.49 3.54 -2.84
C TYR A 179 5.23 4.08 -4.06
N VAL A 180 4.43 4.51 -5.02
CA VAL A 180 4.82 5.36 -6.16
C VAL A 180 3.81 6.50 -6.26
N ILE A 181 4.28 7.72 -6.49
CA ILE A 181 3.43 8.87 -6.81
C ILE A 181 3.35 9.00 -8.32
N GLU A 182 2.18 8.72 -8.88
CA GLU A 182 1.90 8.76 -10.31
C GLU A 182 1.23 10.07 -10.71
N GLU A 183 1.33 10.43 -11.98
CA GLU A 183 0.65 11.59 -12.55
C GLU A 183 -0.87 11.43 -12.51
N ASP A 184 -1.60 12.53 -12.36
CA ASP A 184 -3.04 12.59 -12.51
C ASP A 184 -3.49 13.89 -13.21
N THR A 185 -3.55 14.99 -12.47
CA THR A 185 -3.92 16.31 -13.01
C THR A 185 -2.96 17.38 -12.46
N ALA A 186 -3.13 18.63 -12.89
CA ALA A 186 -2.35 19.74 -12.35
C ALA A 186 -2.56 19.96 -10.82
N SER A 187 -3.66 19.46 -10.25
CA SER A 187 -4.04 19.64 -8.84
C SER A 187 -4.23 18.36 -8.05
N SER A 188 -3.97 17.21 -8.63
CA SER A 188 -4.08 15.91 -7.96
C SER A 188 -2.99 14.96 -8.43
N VAL A 189 -2.73 13.94 -7.60
CA VAL A 189 -1.83 12.82 -7.93
C VAL A 189 -2.51 11.51 -7.62
N VAL A 190 -1.97 10.44 -8.20
CA VAL A 190 -2.28 9.08 -7.77
C VAL A 190 -1.21 8.64 -6.77
N PHE A 191 -1.64 8.36 -5.56
CA PHE A 191 -0.86 7.61 -4.58
C PHE A 191 -1.09 6.11 -4.83
N ASN A 192 -0.13 5.46 -5.47
CA ASN A 192 -0.15 4.03 -5.72
C ASN A 192 0.52 3.31 -4.55
N LEU A 193 -0.30 2.75 -3.65
CA LEU A 193 0.13 1.89 -2.57
C LEU A 193 0.33 0.47 -3.11
N ILE A 194 1.53 -0.06 -2.97
CA ILE A 194 1.93 -1.39 -3.42
C ILE A 194 2.16 -2.28 -2.20
N VAL A 195 1.42 -3.38 -2.12
CA VAL A 195 1.55 -4.39 -1.07
C VAL A 195 2.06 -5.68 -1.68
N LYS A 196 3.26 -6.11 -1.28
CA LYS A 196 3.84 -7.40 -1.65
C LYS A 196 3.74 -8.35 -0.48
N ALA A 197 3.11 -9.48 -0.67
CA ALA A 197 2.92 -10.50 0.34
C ALA A 197 3.87 -11.69 0.11
N TYR A 198 4.58 -12.07 1.17
CA TYR A 198 5.54 -13.17 1.18
C TYR A 198 5.13 -14.22 2.20
N ASP A 199 5.27 -15.49 1.86
CA ASP A 199 5.05 -16.61 2.76
C ASP A 199 6.35 -16.96 3.50
N THR A 200 6.30 -17.17 4.82
CA THR A 200 7.48 -17.54 5.61
C THR A 200 8.06 -18.88 5.24
N SER A 201 7.26 -19.79 4.67
CA SER A 201 7.74 -21.09 4.20
C SER A 201 8.74 -20.96 3.04
N GLN A 202 8.69 -19.84 2.31
CA GLN A 202 9.60 -19.53 1.20
C GLN A 202 10.79 -18.65 1.63
N LEU A 203 10.77 -18.14 2.85
CA LEU A 203 11.82 -17.29 3.39
C LEU A 203 12.81 -18.18 4.17
N ALA A 204 14.00 -18.40 3.64
CA ALA A 204 15.08 -19.14 4.34
C ALA A 204 15.45 -18.53 5.70
N SER A 205 15.10 -17.28 5.92
CA SER A 205 15.05 -16.62 7.24
C SER A 205 14.08 -15.44 7.17
N ALA A 206 13.41 -15.14 8.28
CA ALA A 206 12.52 -13.97 8.39
C ALA A 206 13.24 -12.61 8.16
N ALA A 207 14.59 -12.62 8.10
CA ALA A 207 15.40 -11.44 7.84
C ALA A 207 15.54 -11.12 6.34
N ASN A 208 15.27 -12.06 5.43
CA ASN A 208 15.57 -11.94 4.00
C ASN A 208 14.33 -12.02 3.11
N TYR A 209 13.20 -11.45 3.54
CA TYR A 209 11.99 -11.40 2.69
C TYR A 209 12.25 -10.69 1.35
N GLN A 210 13.24 -9.79 1.27
CA GLN A 210 13.61 -9.06 0.06
C GLN A 210 14.18 -9.95 -1.05
N ASP A 211 14.71 -11.13 -0.70
CA ASP A 211 15.27 -12.10 -1.64
C ASP A 211 14.22 -13.09 -2.18
N GLY A 212 13.01 -13.06 -1.62
CA GLY A 212 11.90 -13.93 -2.00
C GLY A 212 11.03 -13.35 -3.13
N THR A 213 10.36 -14.24 -3.89
CA THR A 213 9.33 -13.83 -4.82
C THR A 213 8.01 -13.68 -4.05
N PRO A 214 7.30 -12.52 -4.13
CA PRO A 214 6.01 -12.39 -3.49
C PRO A 214 5.02 -13.38 -4.10
N TYR A 215 4.25 -14.07 -3.26
CA TYR A 215 3.17 -14.92 -3.74
C TYR A 215 1.96 -14.12 -4.21
N LYS A 216 1.83 -12.86 -3.75
CA LYS A 216 0.78 -11.92 -4.13
C LYS A 216 1.34 -10.50 -4.14
N THR A 217 0.97 -9.72 -5.15
CA THR A 217 1.17 -8.26 -5.21
C THR A 217 -0.18 -7.60 -5.44
N GLU A 218 -0.49 -6.60 -4.61
CA GLU A 218 -1.68 -5.77 -4.73
C GLU A 218 -1.27 -4.31 -4.90
N GLN A 219 -2.01 -3.57 -5.72
CA GLN A 219 -1.82 -2.14 -5.92
C GLN A 219 -3.15 -1.42 -5.72
N PHE A 220 -3.14 -0.44 -4.85
CA PHE A 220 -4.29 0.40 -4.55
C PHE A 220 -3.96 1.82 -4.99
N ARG A 221 -4.57 2.28 -6.08
CA ARG A 221 -4.35 3.62 -6.60
C ARG A 221 -5.40 4.57 -6.07
N TYR A 222 -4.98 5.42 -5.17
CA TYR A 222 -5.80 6.46 -4.57
C TYR A 222 -5.50 7.80 -5.24
N VAL A 223 -6.55 8.55 -5.56
CA VAL A 223 -6.42 9.96 -5.98
C VAL A 223 -6.49 10.85 -4.77
N THR A 224 -5.57 11.79 -4.67
CA THR A 224 -5.54 12.79 -3.59
C THR A 224 -5.15 14.18 -4.08
N GLY A 225 -5.68 15.20 -3.41
CA GLY A 225 -5.32 16.61 -3.59
C GLY A 225 -4.08 17.03 -2.78
N PRO A 226 -3.57 18.26 -2.98
CA PRO A 226 -2.33 18.73 -2.34
C PRO A 226 -2.39 18.77 -0.81
N LEU A 227 -3.56 19.02 -0.24
CA LEU A 227 -3.74 19.14 1.21
C LEU A 227 -3.99 17.78 1.89
N GLY A 228 -4.12 16.69 1.12
CA GLY A 228 -4.47 15.39 1.67
C GLY A 228 -5.86 15.32 2.33
N ASP A 229 -6.71 16.30 2.06
CA ASP A 229 -8.07 16.41 2.61
C ASP A 229 -9.11 15.56 1.90
N THR A 230 -8.72 14.98 0.78
CA THR A 230 -9.53 14.04 0.00
C THR A 230 -8.65 12.89 -0.47
N ILE A 231 -9.17 11.67 -0.35
CA ILE A 231 -8.50 10.48 -0.88
C ILE A 231 -9.58 9.47 -1.29
N LYS A 232 -9.50 8.98 -2.52
CA LYS A 232 -10.47 8.01 -3.06
C LYS A 232 -9.75 6.93 -3.84
N LEU A 233 -10.13 5.69 -3.61
CA LEU A 233 -9.68 4.57 -4.42
C LEU A 233 -10.23 4.73 -5.84
N ARG A 234 -9.33 4.73 -6.84
CA ARG A 234 -9.65 4.79 -8.27
C ARG A 234 -9.56 3.42 -8.91
N THR A 235 -8.47 2.70 -8.66
CA THR A 235 -8.26 1.37 -9.21
C THR A 235 -7.63 0.45 -8.18
N TYR A 236 -7.88 -0.84 -8.35
CA TYR A 236 -7.25 -1.91 -7.61
C TYR A 236 -6.75 -2.98 -8.58
N ASP A 237 -5.49 -3.35 -8.43
CA ASP A 237 -4.86 -4.41 -9.20
C ASP A 237 -4.33 -5.50 -8.26
N ARG A 238 -4.44 -6.75 -8.70
CA ARG A 238 -3.84 -7.89 -8.00
C ARG A 238 -3.20 -8.84 -8.99
N LYS A 239 -2.04 -9.37 -8.62
CA LYS A 239 -1.34 -10.45 -9.31
C LYS A 239 -0.80 -11.45 -8.30
N ASP A 240 -1.08 -12.72 -8.52
CA ASP A 240 -0.55 -13.83 -7.75
C ASP A 240 0.55 -14.56 -8.54
N ALA A 241 1.46 -15.21 -7.83
CA ALA A 241 2.51 -16.03 -8.44
C ALA A 241 1.94 -17.20 -9.28
N SER A 242 0.69 -17.61 -9.02
CA SER A 242 -0.04 -18.61 -9.80
C SER A 242 -0.50 -18.14 -11.17
N GLY A 243 -0.34 -16.85 -11.50
CA GLY A 243 -0.83 -16.21 -12.72
C GLY A 243 -2.26 -15.66 -12.61
N PHE A 244 -2.90 -15.73 -11.43
CA PHE A 244 -4.17 -15.05 -11.21
C PHE A 244 -3.98 -13.53 -11.24
N THR A 245 -4.83 -12.83 -12.00
CA THR A 245 -4.77 -11.37 -12.13
C THR A 245 -6.15 -10.75 -12.04
N ILE A 246 -6.26 -9.63 -11.33
CA ILE A 246 -7.47 -8.80 -11.26
C ILE A 246 -7.07 -7.36 -11.60
N HIS A 247 -7.90 -6.71 -12.38
CA HIS A 247 -7.90 -5.27 -12.61
C HIS A 247 -9.32 -4.75 -12.34
N ALA A 248 -9.44 -3.79 -11.42
CA ALA A 248 -10.71 -3.18 -11.04
C ALA A 248 -10.62 -1.65 -11.19
N GLN A 249 -11.54 -1.06 -11.97
CA GLN A 249 -11.57 0.38 -12.27
C GLN A 249 -13.01 0.92 -12.37
#